data_3c3216310dfd2807707827d57c735319
#
_entry.id   3c3216310dfd2807707827d57c735319
#
_cell.length_a   1.000
_cell.length_b   1.000
_cell.length_c   1.000
_cell.angle_alpha   90.00
_cell.angle_beta   90.00
_cell.angle_gamma   90.00
#
_symmetry.space_group_name_H-M   'P 1'
#
loop_
_entity.id
_entity.type
_entity.pdbx_description
1 polymer ?
#
loop_
_entity_poly.entity_id
_entity_poly.type
_entity_poly.pdbx_seq_one_letter_code
_entity_poly.pdbx_strand_id
1 'polypeptide(L)' 'MDEIRTFGRCECCGNEITDEDKEYYVDSEGRVFCSVECALDAKSVVKVEV' A
#
# COMPACT_ATOMS: atom_id res chain seq x y z
N MET A 1 0.77 24.90 1.73
CA MET A 1 0.13 24.13 0.71
C MET A 1 0.42 22.66 0.90
N ASP A 2 -0.59 21.90 1.09
CA ASP A 2 -0.38 20.53 1.50
C ASP A 2 -0.59 19.61 0.32
N GLU A 3 0.51 19.17 -0.23
CA GLU A 3 0.44 18.21 -1.32
C GLU A 3 0.56 16.83 -0.74
N ILE A 4 -0.47 16.06 -0.95
CA ILE A 4 -0.47 14.68 -0.51
C ILE A 4 0.09 13.82 -1.64
N ARG A 5 1.11 13.06 -1.32
CA ARG A 5 1.68 12.16 -2.31
C ARG A 5 0.93 10.85 -2.30
N THR A 6 0.58 10.40 -3.48
CA THR A 6 -0.11 9.12 -3.64
C THR A 6 0.89 8.09 -4.11
N PHE A 7 1.03 7.00 -3.36
CA PHE A 7 1.95 5.93 -3.71
C PHE A 7 1.28 4.87 -4.59
N GLY A 8 -0.04 4.86 -4.60
CA GLY A 8 -0.76 3.88 -5.38
C GLY A 8 -2.10 3.63 -4.75
N ARG A 9 -2.76 2.57 -5.20
CA ARG A 9 -4.04 2.18 -4.66
C ARG A 9 -3.97 0.74 -4.21
N CYS A 10 -4.65 0.47 -3.10
CA CYS A 10 -4.76 -0.90 -2.61
C CYS A 10 -5.47 -1.75 -3.66
N GLU A 11 -4.85 -2.86 -4.02
CA GLU A 11 -5.43 -3.76 -5.01
C GLU A 11 -6.63 -4.51 -4.47
N CYS A 12 -6.78 -4.53 -3.16
CA CYS A 12 -7.86 -5.27 -2.53
C CYS A 12 -9.09 -4.40 -2.34
N CYS A 13 -8.93 -3.29 -1.64
CA CYS A 13 -10.08 -2.44 -1.31
C CYS A 13 -10.19 -1.19 -2.17
N GLY A 14 -9.14 -0.86 -2.91
CA GLY A 14 -9.18 0.28 -3.80
C GLY A 14 -8.91 1.61 -3.14
N ASN A 15 -8.54 1.61 -1.87
CA ASN A 15 -8.24 2.84 -1.18
C ASN A 15 -6.91 3.40 -1.64
N GLU A 16 -6.85 4.71 -1.72
CA GLU A 16 -5.61 5.38 -2.07
C GLU A 16 -4.62 5.32 -0.93
N ILE A 17 -3.38 5.02 -1.26
CA ILE A 17 -2.30 4.98 -0.28
C ILE A 17 -1.49 6.25 -0.46
N THR A 18 -1.45 7.07 0.59
CA THR A 18 -0.82 8.37 0.55
C THR A 18 0.26 8.45 1.61
N ASP A 19 0.96 9.57 1.64
CA ASP A 19 2.00 9.77 2.64
C ASP A 19 1.43 10.00 4.03
N GLU A 20 0.11 10.12 4.15
CA GLU A 20 -0.52 10.13 5.47
C GLU A 20 -0.56 8.74 6.07
N ASP A 21 -0.51 7.73 5.21
CA ASP A 21 -0.37 6.36 5.69
C ASP A 21 1.09 6.16 6.08
N LYS A 22 1.31 5.70 7.28
CA LYS A 22 2.67 5.59 7.78
C LYS A 22 3.39 4.40 7.17
N GLU A 23 2.64 3.48 6.61
CA GLU A 23 3.23 2.30 6.02
C GLU A 23 2.26 1.71 5.03
N TYR A 24 2.79 0.90 4.15
CA TYR A 24 1.95 0.16 3.21
C TYR A 24 2.72 -1.10 2.82
N TYR A 25 2.08 -1.94 2.03
CA TYR A 25 2.66 -3.24 1.68
C TYR A 25 2.74 -3.38 0.17
N VAL A 26 3.81 -4.02 -0.28
CA VAL A 26 4.05 -4.24 -1.70
C VAL A 26 4.35 -5.72 -1.90
N ASP A 27 3.75 -6.33 -2.91
CA ASP A 27 4.04 -7.73 -3.19
C ASP A 27 5.11 -7.85 -4.27
N SER A 28 5.43 -9.11 -4.64
CA SER A 28 6.49 -9.36 -5.58
C SER A 28 6.15 -8.89 -6.98
N GLU A 29 4.89 -8.66 -7.26
CA GLU A 29 4.45 -8.19 -8.57
C GLU A 29 4.32 -6.69 -8.65
N GLY A 30 4.64 -5.99 -7.57
CA GLY A 30 4.55 -4.55 -7.57
C GLY A 30 3.20 -4.00 -7.17
N ARG A 31 2.33 -4.84 -6.66
CA ARG A 31 1.03 -4.38 -6.18
C ARG A 31 1.16 -3.82 -4.79
N VAL A 32 0.37 -2.79 -4.52
CA VAL A 32 0.39 -2.16 -3.20
C VAL A 32 -0.90 -2.49 -2.46
N PHE A 33 -0.77 -2.56 -1.14
CA PHE A 33 -1.89 -2.88 -0.26
C PHE A 33 -1.85 -1.95 0.94
N CYS A 34 -3.03 -1.56 1.39
CA CYS A 34 -3.11 -0.61 2.50
C CYS A 34 -2.87 -1.27 3.85
N SER A 35 -3.08 -2.55 3.95
CA SER A 35 -2.88 -3.26 5.21
C SER A 35 -2.55 -4.71 4.92
N VAL A 36 -2.08 -5.39 5.97
CA VAL A 36 -1.72 -6.79 5.85
C VAL A 36 -2.94 -7.64 5.52
N GLU A 37 -4.10 -7.23 5.99
CA GLU A 37 -5.32 -7.98 5.70
C GLU A 37 -5.64 -7.99 4.22
N CYS A 38 -5.42 -6.87 3.57
CA CYS A 38 -5.61 -6.80 2.13
C CYS A 38 -4.56 -7.60 1.38
N ALA A 39 -3.42 -7.80 2.01
CA ALA A 39 -2.29 -8.49 1.38
C ALA A 39 -2.23 -9.96 1.75
N LEU A 40 -3.26 -10.49 2.39
CA LEU A 40 -3.21 -11.88 2.86
C LEU A 40 -3.03 -12.87 1.72
N ASP A 41 -3.64 -12.58 0.57
CA ASP A 41 -3.55 -13.48 -0.58
C ASP A 41 -2.31 -13.22 -1.42
N ALA A 42 -1.57 -12.18 -1.11
CA ALA A 42 -0.39 -11.85 -1.88
C ALA A 42 0.80 -12.64 -1.37
N LYS A 43 1.76 -12.87 -2.27
CA LYS A 43 2.96 -13.61 -1.92
C LYS A 43 4.13 -12.66 -1.82
N SER A 44 5.03 -12.96 -0.90
CA SER A 44 6.26 -12.18 -0.75
C SER A 44 5.99 -10.70 -0.51
N VAL A 45 5.05 -10.43 0.37
CA VAL A 45 4.69 -9.05 0.70
C VAL A 45 5.75 -8.45 1.60
N VAL A 46 6.14 -7.21 1.31
CA VAL A 46 7.12 -6.49 2.08
C VAL A 46 6.46 -5.21 2.61
N LYS A 47 6.70 -4.94 3.88
CA LYS A 47 6.21 -3.72 4.49
C LYS A 47 7.14 -2.56 4.12
N VAL A 48 6.56 -1.49 3.62
CA VAL A 48 7.31 -0.31 3.26
C VAL A 48 6.90 0.81 4.20
N GLU A 49 7.87 1.42 4.85
CA GLU A 49 7.60 2.54 5.75
C GLU A 49 7.87 3.85 5.02
N VAL A 50 6.92 4.74 5.18
CA VAL A 50 7.00 6.05 4.55
C VAL A 50 7.96 6.97 5.28
#